data_a3cadcceff2215083c34232c011fd670
#
_entry.id   a3cadcceff2215083c34232c011fd670
#
_cell.length_a   1.000
_cell.length_b   1.000
_cell.length_c   1.000
_cell.angle_alpha   90.00
_cell.angle_beta   90.00
_cell.angle_gamma   90.00
#
_symmetry.space_group_name_H-M   'P 1'
#
loop_
_entity.id
_entity.type
_entity.pdbx_description
1 polymer ?
#
loop_
_entity_poly.entity_id
_entity_poly.type
_entity_poly.pdbx_seq_one_letter_code
_entity_poly.pdbx_strand_id
1 'polypeptide(L)'
;AMGLSVLVALTLTPALCATILKPIKHDKAEKGFFGWFNRTFNKGAEGATSAVGYMTARWKRFIVIYGVIIAGVVFGFLKVPTAFMPDEDQGSLMVQIQLPEGSTREQILPVVKRMQDYMLNDEKDSVESVMTVVGFSLAGMGQNSAMAFIKLKDWSERPKPEQKAQAVAARANRTLMSWKDSIVFGFA
;
A
#
# COMPACT_ATOMS: atom_id res chain seq x y z
N ALA A 1 -22.75 -29.46 4.52
CA ALA A 1 -23.55 -28.45 5.24
C ALA A 1 -24.17 -27.42 4.30
N MET A 2 -23.42 -26.75 3.40
CA MET A 2 -23.93 -25.69 2.52
C MET A 2 -25.04 -26.17 1.56
N GLY A 3 -24.90 -27.32 0.91
CA GLY A 3 -25.93 -27.83 0.00
C GLY A 3 -27.28 -28.12 0.70
N LEU A 4 -27.24 -28.62 1.93
CA LEU A 4 -28.43 -28.84 2.71
C LEU A 4 -29.14 -27.52 3.10
N SER A 5 -28.36 -26.49 3.46
CA SER A 5 -28.88 -25.16 3.78
C SER A 5 -29.60 -24.54 2.60
N VAL A 6 -29.05 -24.66 1.38
CA VAL A 6 -29.68 -24.16 0.16
C VAL A 6 -30.98 -24.91 -0.13
N LEU A 7 -31.00 -26.25 0.00
CA LEU A 7 -32.21 -27.04 -0.17
C LEU A 7 -33.31 -26.64 0.82
N VAL A 8 -32.97 -26.50 2.11
CA VAL A 8 -33.92 -26.05 3.15
C VAL A 8 -34.43 -24.65 2.87
N ALA A 9 -33.56 -23.71 2.49
CA ALA A 9 -33.97 -22.34 2.17
C ALA A 9 -34.92 -22.29 0.97
N LEU A 10 -34.68 -23.07 -0.07
CA LEU A 10 -35.48 -23.06 -1.29
C LEU A 10 -36.82 -23.82 -1.16
N THR A 11 -36.88 -24.82 -0.26
CA THR A 11 -38.09 -25.65 -0.09
C THR A 11 -38.90 -25.28 1.13
N LEU A 12 -38.27 -25.20 2.29
CA LEU A 12 -38.97 -24.99 3.56
C LEU A 12 -39.50 -23.56 3.71
N THR A 13 -38.70 -22.57 3.31
CA THR A 13 -39.10 -21.15 3.47
C THR A 13 -40.36 -20.81 2.64
N PRO A 14 -40.44 -21.13 1.36
CA PRO A 14 -41.67 -20.90 0.59
C PRO A 14 -42.86 -21.69 1.13
N ALA A 15 -42.66 -22.95 1.55
CA ALA A 15 -43.73 -23.77 2.11
C ALA A 15 -44.26 -23.21 3.43
N LEU A 16 -43.39 -22.74 4.33
CA LEU A 16 -43.82 -22.09 5.56
C LEU A 16 -44.51 -20.75 5.28
N CYS A 17 -44.00 -19.96 4.34
CA CYS A 17 -44.65 -18.72 3.94
C CYS A 17 -46.09 -18.98 3.39
N ALA A 18 -46.27 -20.00 2.56
CA ALA A 18 -47.58 -20.34 1.99
C ALA A 18 -48.57 -20.83 3.06
N THR A 19 -48.10 -21.48 4.12
CA THR A 19 -48.97 -22.04 5.19
C THR A 19 -49.26 -21.05 6.32
N ILE A 20 -48.28 -20.21 6.68
CA ILE A 20 -48.39 -19.31 7.84
C ILE A 20 -48.89 -17.93 7.46
N LEU A 21 -48.53 -17.41 6.27
CA LEU A 21 -48.96 -16.09 5.82
C LEU A 21 -50.38 -16.10 5.34
N LYS A 22 -51.24 -15.34 6.01
CA LYS A 22 -52.60 -15.10 5.54
C LYS A 22 -52.58 -14.16 4.35
N PRO A 23 -53.43 -14.39 3.31
CA PRO A 23 -53.53 -13.46 2.19
C PRO A 23 -53.94 -12.07 2.67
N ILE A 24 -53.12 -11.08 2.34
CA ILE A 24 -53.40 -9.68 2.69
C ILE A 24 -54.57 -9.20 1.81
N LYS A 25 -55.70 -8.85 2.45
CA LYS A 25 -56.79 -8.15 1.73
C LYS A 25 -56.35 -6.74 1.41
N HIS A 26 -56.16 -6.42 0.15
CA HIS A 26 -55.64 -5.15 -0.36
C HIS A 26 -56.44 -3.89 0.10
N ASP A 27 -57.68 -4.05 0.57
CA ASP A 27 -58.57 -2.92 0.89
C ASP A 27 -58.26 -2.12 2.16
N LYS A 28 -57.36 -2.57 3.03
CA LYS A 28 -57.13 -1.89 4.31
C LYS A 28 -55.83 -1.07 4.42
N ALA A 29 -54.94 -1.16 3.44
CA ALA A 29 -53.61 -0.53 3.52
C ALA A 29 -53.48 0.83 2.81
N GLU A 30 -54.58 1.38 2.27
CA GLU A 30 -54.54 2.58 1.42
C GLU A 30 -54.70 3.92 2.15
N LYS A 31 -54.95 3.91 3.46
CA LYS A 31 -55.20 5.13 4.25
C LYS A 31 -54.15 5.35 5.31
N GLY A 32 -53.67 6.61 5.48
CA GLY A 32 -52.73 7.00 6.50
C GLY A 32 -51.24 6.83 6.10
N PHE A 33 -50.37 6.78 7.09
CA PHE A 33 -48.91 6.67 6.93
C PHE A 33 -48.50 5.43 6.12
N PHE A 34 -49.10 4.30 6.38
CA PHE A 34 -48.83 3.05 5.65
C PHE A 34 -49.23 3.12 4.20
N GLY A 35 -50.31 3.82 3.87
CA GLY A 35 -50.73 4.03 2.49
C GLY A 35 -49.77 4.94 1.71
N TRP A 36 -49.21 5.96 2.36
CA TRP A 36 -48.17 6.78 1.77
C TRP A 36 -46.87 5.98 1.57
N PHE A 37 -46.45 5.22 2.57
CA PHE A 37 -45.30 4.36 2.48
C PHE A 37 -45.38 3.32 1.36
N ASN A 38 -46.51 2.60 1.30
CA ASN A 38 -46.74 1.60 0.24
C ASN A 38 -46.75 2.21 -1.16
N ARG A 39 -47.36 3.39 -1.34
CA ARG A 39 -47.31 4.09 -2.64
C ARG A 39 -45.90 4.51 -3.03
N THR A 40 -45.12 5.01 -2.09
CA THR A 40 -43.72 5.41 -2.35
C THR A 40 -42.85 4.18 -2.64
N PHE A 41 -43.04 3.12 -1.86
CA PHE A 41 -42.36 1.85 -2.08
C PHE A 41 -42.70 1.22 -3.43
N ASN A 42 -43.99 1.16 -3.78
CA ASN A 42 -44.42 0.60 -5.05
C ASN A 42 -43.91 1.40 -6.24
N LYS A 43 -43.91 2.75 -6.17
CA LYS A 43 -43.28 3.58 -7.20
C LYS A 43 -41.78 3.28 -7.34
N GLY A 44 -41.07 3.10 -6.22
CA GLY A 44 -39.69 2.70 -6.24
C GLY A 44 -39.47 1.31 -6.86
N ALA A 45 -40.32 0.36 -6.48
CA ALA A 45 -40.27 -1.00 -7.01
C ALA A 45 -40.58 -1.04 -8.51
N GLU A 46 -41.61 -0.32 -8.97
CA GLU A 46 -41.94 -0.17 -10.40
C GLU A 46 -40.80 0.49 -11.17
N GLY A 47 -40.20 1.55 -10.61
CA GLY A 47 -39.03 2.20 -11.20
C GLY A 47 -37.86 1.25 -11.34
N ALA A 48 -37.54 0.48 -10.28
CA ALA A 48 -36.49 -0.51 -10.30
C ALA A 48 -36.76 -1.63 -11.32
N THR A 49 -38.00 -2.15 -11.35
CA THR A 49 -38.40 -3.19 -12.31
C THR A 49 -38.30 -2.68 -13.75
N SER A 50 -38.74 -1.45 -14.01
CA SER A 50 -38.62 -0.81 -15.32
C SER A 50 -37.15 -0.61 -15.72
N ALA A 51 -36.29 -0.17 -14.80
CA ALA A 51 -34.85 -0.02 -15.05
C ALA A 51 -34.20 -1.36 -15.39
N VAL A 52 -34.48 -2.41 -14.60
CA VAL A 52 -34.00 -3.77 -14.89
C VAL A 52 -34.50 -4.28 -16.22
N GLY A 53 -35.80 -4.09 -16.53
CA GLY A 53 -36.38 -4.45 -17.83
C GLY A 53 -35.71 -3.74 -18.99
N TYR A 54 -35.43 -2.44 -18.86
CA TYR A 54 -34.69 -1.66 -19.85
C TYR A 54 -33.24 -2.17 -20.04
N MET A 55 -32.57 -2.45 -18.95
CA MET A 55 -31.19 -3.00 -18.97
C MET A 55 -31.17 -4.38 -19.65
N THR A 56 -32.13 -5.24 -19.28
CA THR A 56 -32.23 -6.59 -19.85
C THR A 56 -32.58 -6.56 -21.34
N ALA A 57 -33.48 -5.70 -21.74
CA ALA A 57 -33.85 -5.54 -23.18
C ALA A 57 -32.65 -5.03 -24.01
N ARG A 58 -31.74 -4.27 -23.40
CA ARG A 58 -30.55 -3.69 -24.05
C ARG A 58 -29.25 -4.25 -23.53
N TRP A 59 -29.22 -5.47 -23.08
CA TRP A 59 -28.10 -6.12 -22.45
C TRP A 59 -26.76 -5.95 -23.19
N LYS A 60 -26.77 -6.00 -24.52
CA LYS A 60 -25.55 -5.82 -25.35
C LYS A 60 -24.93 -4.44 -25.12
N ARG A 61 -25.72 -3.36 -24.98
CA ARG A 61 -25.19 -2.02 -24.70
C ARG A 61 -24.55 -1.95 -23.31
N PHE A 62 -25.21 -2.55 -22.33
CA PHE A 62 -24.73 -2.55 -20.96
C PHE A 62 -23.45 -3.40 -20.80
N ILE A 63 -23.34 -4.51 -21.53
CA ILE A 63 -22.07 -5.29 -21.59
C ILE A 63 -20.95 -4.44 -22.19
N VAL A 64 -21.18 -3.69 -23.26
CA VAL A 64 -20.16 -2.82 -23.84
C VAL A 64 -19.74 -1.73 -22.84
N ILE A 65 -20.70 -1.06 -22.20
CA ILE A 65 -20.42 -0.04 -21.17
C ILE A 65 -19.59 -0.65 -20.03
N TYR A 66 -20.00 -1.82 -19.55
CA TYR A 66 -19.28 -2.55 -18.50
C TYR A 66 -17.85 -2.92 -18.93
N GLY A 67 -17.69 -3.39 -20.16
CA GLY A 67 -16.37 -3.68 -20.74
C GLY A 67 -15.48 -2.44 -20.80
N VAL A 68 -16.04 -1.27 -21.19
CA VAL A 68 -15.31 0.01 -21.19
C VAL A 68 -14.89 0.42 -19.77
N ILE A 69 -15.77 0.23 -18.79
CA ILE A 69 -15.45 0.53 -17.39
C ILE A 69 -14.34 -0.39 -16.90
N ILE A 70 -14.42 -1.70 -17.16
CA ILE A 70 -13.34 -2.64 -16.79
C ILE A 70 -12.02 -2.25 -17.46
N ALA A 71 -12.04 -1.96 -18.75
CA ALA A 71 -10.85 -1.53 -19.48
C ALA A 71 -10.26 -0.25 -18.87
N GLY A 72 -11.08 0.71 -18.48
CA GLY A 72 -10.67 1.93 -17.79
C GLY A 72 -10.05 1.66 -16.43
N VAL A 73 -10.63 0.77 -15.65
CA VAL A 73 -10.09 0.34 -14.34
C VAL A 73 -8.74 -0.34 -14.51
N VAL A 74 -8.64 -1.31 -15.42
CA VAL A 74 -7.38 -2.01 -15.71
C VAL A 74 -6.30 -1.04 -16.17
N PHE A 75 -6.65 -0.14 -17.11
CA PHE A 75 -5.74 0.90 -17.57
C PHE A 75 -5.29 1.83 -16.43
N GLY A 76 -6.21 2.23 -15.54
CA GLY A 76 -5.91 3.01 -14.36
C GLY A 76 -4.92 2.29 -13.43
N PHE A 77 -5.19 1.02 -13.12
CA PHE A 77 -4.29 0.21 -12.29
C PHE A 77 -2.89 0.03 -12.88
N LEU A 78 -2.78 -0.10 -14.21
CA LEU A 78 -1.48 -0.21 -14.89
C LEU A 78 -0.69 1.10 -14.89
N LYS A 79 -1.36 2.23 -14.75
CA LYS A 79 -0.74 3.57 -14.72
C LYS A 79 -0.45 4.09 -13.31
N VAL A 80 -1.15 3.61 -12.30
CA VAL A 80 -0.91 4.00 -10.92
C VAL A 80 0.35 3.31 -10.42
N PRO A 81 1.36 4.06 -9.96
CA PRO A 81 2.54 3.45 -9.36
C PRO A 81 2.13 2.65 -8.12
N THR A 82 2.57 1.40 -8.06
CA THR A 82 2.29 0.47 -6.96
C THR A 82 3.18 0.77 -5.74
N ALA A 83 3.19 2.00 -5.26
CA ALA A 83 3.88 2.36 -4.03
C ALA A 83 2.86 2.45 -2.89
N PHE A 84 3.03 1.60 -1.89
CA PHE A 84 2.21 1.62 -0.68
C PHE A 84 2.52 2.86 0.18
N MET A 85 3.77 3.30 0.16
CA MET A 85 4.22 4.59 0.74
C MET A 85 5.03 5.34 -0.31
N PRO A 86 4.79 6.64 -0.52
CA PRO A 86 5.69 7.48 -1.29
C PRO A 86 7.07 7.44 -0.62
N ASP A 87 8.13 7.38 -1.42
CA ASP A 87 9.50 7.54 -0.92
C ASP A 87 9.67 8.96 -0.40
N GLU A 88 9.39 9.16 0.88
CA GLU A 88 9.55 10.46 1.54
C GLU A 88 11.00 10.63 1.98
N ASP A 89 11.54 11.83 1.73
CA ASP A 89 12.84 12.21 2.25
C ASP A 89 12.72 12.54 3.74
N GLN A 90 13.08 11.56 4.59
CA GLN A 90 13.02 11.68 6.05
C GLN A 90 14.19 12.49 6.65
N GLY A 91 15.08 13.04 5.83
CA GLY A 91 16.23 13.79 6.30
C GLY A 91 17.31 12.90 6.97
N SER A 92 17.23 11.60 6.79
CA SER A 92 18.19 10.64 7.35
C SER A 92 18.44 9.49 6.40
N LEU A 93 19.61 8.89 6.50
CA LEU A 93 19.93 7.61 5.88
C LEU A 93 20.70 6.71 6.84
N MET A 94 20.59 5.43 6.60
CA MET A 94 21.34 4.42 7.32
C MET A 94 22.33 3.75 6.37
N VAL A 95 23.55 3.50 6.88
CA VAL A 95 24.57 2.75 6.14
C VAL A 95 24.97 1.55 6.97
N GLN A 96 24.84 0.38 6.39
CA GLN A 96 25.32 -0.85 6.98
C GLN A 96 26.71 -1.19 6.43
N ILE A 97 27.62 -1.54 7.33
CA ILE A 97 28.96 -1.97 7.03
C ILE A 97 29.12 -3.39 7.55
N GLN A 98 29.58 -4.29 6.71
CA GLN A 98 29.81 -5.67 7.09
C GLN A 98 31.12 -6.17 6.48
N LEU A 99 32.02 -6.68 7.33
CA LEU A 99 33.24 -7.35 6.94
C LEU A 99 33.00 -8.87 6.86
N PRO A 100 33.88 -9.62 6.19
CA PRO A 100 33.82 -11.07 6.17
C PRO A 100 33.76 -11.67 7.59
N GLU A 101 33.18 -12.86 7.67
CA GLU A 101 33.14 -13.58 8.96
C GLU A 101 34.51 -13.82 9.53
N GLY A 102 34.64 -13.70 10.86
CA GLY A 102 35.90 -13.79 11.56
C GLY A 102 36.71 -12.48 11.67
N SER A 103 36.25 -11.40 11.05
CA SER A 103 36.86 -10.08 11.20
C SER A 103 36.65 -9.54 12.62
N THR A 104 37.73 -8.89 13.14
CA THR A 104 37.70 -8.29 14.47
C THR A 104 37.18 -6.85 14.46
N ARG A 105 36.82 -6.36 15.65
CA ARG A 105 36.44 -4.96 15.85
C ARG A 105 37.51 -3.97 15.37
N GLU A 106 38.79 -4.33 15.53
CA GLU A 106 39.90 -3.47 15.10
C GLU A 106 39.98 -3.34 13.58
N GLN A 107 39.58 -4.38 12.85
CA GLN A 107 39.56 -4.37 11.39
C GLN A 107 38.43 -3.59 10.80
N ILE A 108 37.29 -3.47 11.50
CA ILE A 108 36.15 -2.69 11.00
C ILE A 108 36.33 -1.18 11.21
N LEU A 109 37.08 -0.76 12.24
CA LEU A 109 37.26 0.66 12.54
C LEU A 109 37.83 1.50 11.39
N PRO A 110 38.84 1.05 10.63
CA PRO A 110 39.34 1.78 9.47
C PRO A 110 38.30 1.96 8.37
N VAL A 111 37.44 0.93 8.17
CA VAL A 111 36.35 1.00 7.17
C VAL A 111 35.28 1.98 7.61
N VAL A 112 34.91 1.95 8.89
CA VAL A 112 33.98 2.92 9.50
C VAL A 112 34.51 4.34 9.33
N LYS A 113 35.78 4.58 9.65
CA LYS A 113 36.41 5.90 9.52
C LYS A 113 36.41 6.37 8.06
N ARG A 114 36.76 5.50 7.13
CA ARG A 114 36.75 5.82 5.69
C ARG A 114 35.34 6.18 5.20
N MET A 115 34.31 5.50 5.70
CA MET A 115 32.93 5.81 5.39
C MET A 115 32.52 7.17 5.98
N GLN A 116 32.88 7.44 7.24
CA GLN A 116 32.64 8.74 7.88
C GLN A 116 33.33 9.88 7.12
N ASP A 117 34.57 9.69 6.74
CA ASP A 117 35.34 10.68 5.99
C ASP A 117 34.69 10.97 4.62
N TYR A 118 34.22 9.94 3.92
CA TYR A 118 33.48 10.09 2.69
C TYR A 118 32.20 10.91 2.90
N MET A 119 31.37 10.54 3.88
CA MET A 119 30.09 11.22 4.12
C MET A 119 30.27 12.68 4.58
N LEU A 120 31.29 12.97 5.37
CA LEU A 120 31.51 14.32 5.91
C LEU A 120 32.27 15.25 4.94
N ASN A 121 33.08 14.70 4.03
CA ASN A 121 33.87 15.51 3.09
C ASN A 121 33.25 15.56 1.69
N ASP A 122 32.93 14.42 1.11
CA ASP A 122 32.40 14.34 -0.27
C ASP A 122 30.92 14.69 -0.33
N GLU A 123 30.14 14.33 0.68
CA GLU A 123 28.70 14.64 0.76
C GLU A 123 28.36 15.79 1.74
N LYS A 124 29.36 16.61 2.09
CA LYS A 124 29.25 17.74 3.04
C LYS A 124 28.13 18.73 2.76
N ASP A 125 27.71 18.86 1.50
CA ASP A 125 26.63 19.75 1.10
C ASP A 125 25.26 19.23 1.51
N SER A 126 25.15 17.93 1.75
CA SER A 126 23.90 17.24 2.09
C SER A 126 23.89 16.66 3.51
N VAL A 127 25.06 16.28 4.03
CA VAL A 127 25.23 15.61 5.35
C VAL A 127 25.54 16.63 6.44
N GLU A 128 24.82 16.54 7.55
CA GLU A 128 25.04 17.33 8.76
C GLU A 128 25.94 16.59 9.76
N SER A 129 25.61 15.33 10.03
CA SER A 129 26.33 14.53 11.00
C SER A 129 26.25 13.04 10.73
N VAL A 130 27.23 12.30 11.23
CA VAL A 130 27.32 10.83 11.11
C VAL A 130 27.55 10.23 12.49
N MET A 131 26.64 9.36 12.92
CA MET A 131 26.78 8.56 14.12
C MET A 131 26.94 7.09 13.72
N THR A 132 27.98 6.42 14.23
CA THR A 132 28.22 5.01 13.90
C THR A 132 28.27 4.15 15.16
N VAL A 133 27.53 3.05 15.11
CA VAL A 133 27.49 2.02 16.16
C VAL A 133 28.21 0.78 15.66
N VAL A 134 29.37 0.47 16.26
CA VAL A 134 30.15 -0.70 15.90
C VAL A 134 29.68 -1.91 16.69
N GLY A 135 29.58 -3.06 16.05
CA GLY A 135 29.06 -4.29 16.64
C GLY A 135 27.56 -4.50 16.47
N PHE A 136 26.88 -3.62 15.73
CA PHE A 136 25.44 -3.68 15.47
C PHE A 136 25.15 -3.70 13.98
N SER A 137 24.15 -4.51 13.57
CA SER A 137 23.63 -4.56 12.21
C SER A 137 22.15 -4.92 12.22
N LEU A 138 21.46 -4.77 11.10
CA LEU A 138 20.06 -5.23 10.94
C LEU A 138 19.90 -6.74 11.11
N ALA A 139 20.97 -7.51 10.84
CA ALA A 139 20.97 -8.96 11.00
C ALA A 139 21.27 -9.42 12.44
N GLY A 140 21.66 -8.49 13.34
CA GLY A 140 22.00 -8.78 14.72
C GLY A 140 23.31 -8.15 15.18
N MET A 141 23.85 -8.62 16.30
CA MET A 141 25.11 -8.14 16.86
C MET A 141 26.28 -8.99 16.36
N GLY A 142 27.38 -8.35 15.94
CA GLY A 142 28.57 -9.02 15.45
C GLY A 142 29.78 -8.09 15.43
N GLN A 143 30.96 -8.58 15.81
CA GLN A 143 32.19 -7.77 15.83
C GLN A 143 32.60 -7.28 14.44
N ASN A 144 32.16 -7.98 13.39
CA ASN A 144 32.44 -7.69 11.98
C ASN A 144 31.40 -6.77 11.33
N SER A 145 30.52 -6.15 12.11
CA SER A 145 29.46 -5.31 11.60
C SER A 145 29.41 -3.94 12.27
N ALA A 146 28.95 -2.94 11.54
CA ALA A 146 28.63 -1.62 12.07
C ALA A 146 27.46 -1.02 11.31
N MET A 147 26.73 -0.14 11.99
CA MET A 147 25.64 0.64 11.40
C MET A 147 25.88 2.11 11.64
N ALA A 148 25.80 2.90 10.59
CA ALA A 148 25.88 4.34 10.66
C ALA A 148 24.52 4.96 10.43
N PHE A 149 24.17 5.93 11.25
CA PHE A 149 23.01 6.79 11.14
C PHE A 149 23.52 8.16 10.69
N ILE A 150 23.07 8.57 9.52
CA ILE A 150 23.52 9.80 8.87
C ILE A 150 22.35 10.76 8.88
N LYS A 151 22.55 11.90 9.54
CA LYS A 151 21.59 13.00 9.51
C LYS A 151 21.94 13.93 8.36
N LEU A 152 20.97 14.19 7.51
CA LEU A 152 21.08 15.17 6.45
C LEU A 152 20.74 16.57 6.99
N LYS A 153 21.21 17.59 6.31
CA LYS A 153 20.85 18.98 6.58
C LYS A 153 19.37 19.21 6.39
N ASP A 154 18.86 20.31 6.88
CA ASP A 154 17.45 20.69 6.71
C ASP A 154 17.06 20.79 5.22
N TRP A 155 15.81 20.52 4.89
CA TRP A 155 15.31 20.57 3.51
C TRP A 155 15.48 21.95 2.87
N SER A 156 15.46 23.02 3.69
CA SER A 156 15.72 24.39 3.24
C SER A 156 17.16 24.62 2.74
N GLU A 157 18.13 23.86 3.29
CA GLU A 157 19.54 23.95 2.91
C GLU A 157 19.92 23.01 1.76
N ARG A 158 19.03 22.08 1.39
CA ARG A 158 19.23 21.11 0.30
C ARG A 158 18.06 21.11 -0.71
N PRO A 159 17.82 22.25 -1.39
CA PRO A 159 16.68 22.39 -2.31
C PRO A 159 16.84 21.59 -3.61
N LYS A 160 18.04 21.12 -3.93
CA LYS A 160 18.30 20.43 -5.20
C LYS A 160 17.86 18.97 -5.14
N PRO A 161 17.30 18.41 -6.22
CA PRO A 161 16.92 17.00 -6.28
C PRO A 161 18.07 16.05 -5.98
N GLU A 162 19.30 16.43 -6.33
CA GLU A 162 20.53 15.67 -6.11
C GLU A 162 20.95 15.56 -4.62
N GLN A 163 20.39 16.44 -3.77
CA GLN A 163 20.66 16.51 -2.34
C GLN A 163 19.61 15.75 -1.51
N LYS A 164 18.60 15.17 -2.14
CA LYS A 164 17.60 14.33 -1.46
C LYS A 164 18.22 13.05 -0.94
N ALA A 165 17.65 12.50 0.13
CA ALA A 165 18.17 11.31 0.80
C ALA A 165 18.41 10.14 -0.18
N GLN A 166 17.46 9.87 -1.09
CA GLN A 166 17.57 8.81 -2.09
C GLN A 166 18.74 9.05 -3.07
N ALA A 167 18.95 10.29 -3.50
CA ALA A 167 20.03 10.64 -4.41
C ALA A 167 21.40 10.53 -3.74
N VAL A 168 21.51 10.96 -2.47
CA VAL A 168 22.70 10.80 -1.64
C VAL A 168 22.99 9.32 -1.42
N ALA A 169 21.98 8.53 -1.03
CA ALA A 169 22.13 7.08 -0.86
C ALA A 169 22.59 6.38 -2.14
N ALA A 170 22.04 6.76 -3.29
CA ALA A 170 22.43 6.18 -4.58
C ALA A 170 23.89 6.50 -4.96
N ARG A 171 24.36 7.73 -4.71
CA ARG A 171 25.79 8.11 -4.94
C ARG A 171 26.71 7.39 -3.96
N ALA A 172 26.34 7.41 -2.67
CA ALA A 172 27.07 6.71 -1.65
C ALA A 172 27.21 5.23 -1.98
N ASN A 173 26.14 4.55 -2.35
CA ASN A 173 26.18 3.14 -2.73
C ASN A 173 27.14 2.85 -3.89
N ARG A 174 27.22 3.70 -4.91
CA ARG A 174 28.15 3.54 -6.02
C ARG A 174 29.62 3.55 -5.54
N THR A 175 29.94 4.44 -4.60
CA THR A 175 31.28 4.56 -4.05
C THR A 175 31.58 3.47 -3.04
N LEU A 176 30.66 3.24 -2.09
CA LEU A 176 30.84 2.31 -0.99
C LEU A 176 30.88 0.84 -1.45
N MET A 177 30.02 0.46 -2.42
CA MET A 177 30.04 -0.89 -3.00
C MET A 177 31.29 -1.20 -3.85
N SER A 178 32.04 -0.17 -4.26
CA SER A 178 33.31 -0.38 -4.95
C SER A 178 34.44 -0.88 -4.03
N TRP A 179 34.24 -0.82 -2.72
CA TRP A 179 35.26 -1.26 -1.75
C TRP A 179 35.30 -2.79 -1.69
N LYS A 180 36.48 -3.35 -1.97
CA LYS A 180 36.61 -4.81 -2.08
C LYS A 180 36.71 -5.51 -0.73
N ASP A 181 37.02 -4.75 0.33
CA ASP A 181 37.34 -5.28 1.67
C ASP A 181 36.10 -5.42 2.56
N SER A 182 34.98 -4.89 2.13
CA SER A 182 33.76 -4.82 2.94
C SER A 182 32.51 -4.71 2.08
N ILE A 183 31.40 -5.19 2.59
CA ILE A 183 30.07 -4.93 2.03
C ILE A 183 29.52 -3.71 2.75
N VAL A 184 29.37 -2.61 2.03
CA VAL A 184 28.83 -1.36 2.56
C VAL A 184 27.68 -0.91 1.67
N PHE A 185 26.51 -0.72 2.25
CA PHE A 185 25.36 -0.22 1.52
C PHE A 185 24.50 0.70 2.40
N GLY A 186 23.97 1.74 1.77
CA GLY A 186 23.11 2.73 2.40
C GLY A 186 21.67 2.65 1.88
N PHE A 187 20.73 2.98 2.73
CA PHE A 187 19.29 3.09 2.42
C PHE A 187 18.68 4.29 3.15
N ALA A 188 17.71 4.91 2.52
CA ALA A 188 16.99 6.08 3.00
C ALA A 188 15.56 5.72 3.33
#